data_203b6693d9127e90b1c691a222a66152
#
_entry.id   203b6693d9127e90b1c691a222a66152
#
_cell.length_a   1.000
_cell.length_b   1.000
_cell.length_c   1.000
_cell.angle_alpha   90.00
_cell.angle_beta   90.00
_cell.angle_gamma   90.00
#
_symmetry.space_group_name_H-M   'P 1'
#
loop_
_entity.id
_entity.type
_entity.pdbx_description
1 polymer ?
#
loop_
_entity_poly.entity_id
_entity_poly.type
_entity_poly.pdbx_seq_one_letter_code
_entity_poly.pdbx_strand_id
1 'polypeptide(L)'
;MLHDPNQIWETQLRVIKDVLEKTKISPKMIHSIGVTNQRETTVLWNKKTGVPVYNAIVWQDRRTVEICNDLKSKNLEKNFQDKTGLLLDPYFSGTKIKWILDSNPEIKKLAANNNLA
;
A
#
# COMPACT_ATOMS: atom_id res chain seq x y z
N MET A 1 7.99 9.54 1.29
CA MET A 1 7.52 9.60 -0.13
C MET A 1 6.09 9.09 -0.20
N LEU A 2 5.21 9.78 -0.92
CA LEU A 2 3.80 9.43 -1.09
C LEU A 2 3.44 9.40 -2.58
N HIS A 3 2.56 8.49 -2.97
CA HIS A 3 1.93 8.47 -4.29
C HIS A 3 0.41 8.58 -4.13
N ASP A 4 -0.26 9.23 -5.09
CA ASP A 4 -1.72 9.20 -5.18
C ASP A 4 -2.16 7.86 -5.81
N PRO A 5 -2.92 7.01 -5.10
CA PRO A 5 -3.38 5.73 -5.65
C PRO A 5 -4.25 5.88 -6.90
N ASN A 6 -5.06 6.94 -6.98
CA ASN A 6 -5.90 7.20 -8.15
C ASN A 6 -5.04 7.53 -9.37
N GLN A 7 -4.00 8.36 -9.19
CA GLN A 7 -3.07 8.69 -10.27
C GLN A 7 -2.31 7.45 -10.77
N ILE A 8 -1.95 6.52 -9.89
CA ILE A 8 -1.35 5.24 -10.30
C ILE A 8 -2.31 4.50 -11.24
N TRP A 9 -3.57 4.35 -10.85
CA TRP A 9 -4.59 3.66 -11.64
C TRP A 9 -4.83 4.33 -12.99
N GLU A 10 -5.06 5.64 -13.00
CA GLU A 10 -5.28 6.42 -14.23
C GLU A 10 -4.10 6.32 -15.20
N THR A 11 -2.87 6.36 -14.66
CA THR A 11 -1.66 6.22 -15.48
C THR A 11 -1.58 4.85 -16.13
N GLN A 12 -1.89 3.77 -15.38
CA GLN A 12 -1.91 2.40 -15.92
C GLN A 12 -2.94 2.27 -17.05
N LEU A 13 -4.16 2.75 -16.84
CA LEU A 13 -5.20 2.72 -17.88
C LEU A 13 -4.80 3.50 -19.12
N ARG A 14 -4.20 4.67 -18.94
CA ARG A 14 -3.72 5.49 -20.06
C ARG A 14 -2.66 4.77 -20.86
N VAL A 15 -1.64 4.22 -20.20
CA VAL A 15 -0.54 3.49 -20.87
C VAL A 15 -1.07 2.28 -21.66
N ILE A 16 -2.02 1.53 -21.10
CA ILE A 16 -2.65 0.40 -21.81
C ILE A 16 -3.34 0.88 -23.09
N LYS A 17 -4.15 1.95 -23.01
CA LYS A 17 -4.83 2.53 -24.18
C LYS A 17 -3.84 3.02 -25.21
N ASP A 18 -2.84 3.79 -24.80
CA ASP A 18 -1.80 4.34 -25.67
C ASP A 18 -1.05 3.24 -26.43
N VAL A 19 -0.72 2.14 -25.76
CA VAL A 19 -0.03 1.00 -26.42
C VAL A 19 -0.93 0.35 -27.46
N LEU A 20 -2.19 0.08 -27.14
CA LEU A 20 -3.14 -0.50 -28.10
C LEU A 20 -3.34 0.39 -29.33
N GLU A 21 -3.50 1.69 -29.12
CA GLU A 21 -3.64 2.66 -30.20
C GLU A 21 -2.40 2.74 -31.10
N LYS A 22 -1.21 2.83 -30.51
CA LYS A 22 0.07 2.92 -31.24
C LYS A 22 0.39 1.67 -32.03
N THR A 23 0.11 0.51 -31.46
CA THR A 23 0.41 -0.78 -32.10
C THR A 23 -0.70 -1.26 -33.02
N LYS A 24 -1.88 -0.65 -32.98
CA LYS A 24 -3.10 -1.06 -33.69
C LYS A 24 -3.50 -2.53 -33.42
N ILE A 25 -3.08 -3.07 -32.28
CA ILE A 25 -3.43 -4.42 -31.85
C ILE A 25 -4.87 -4.40 -31.30
N SER A 26 -5.70 -5.30 -31.79
CA SER A 26 -7.04 -5.49 -31.25
C SER A 26 -6.96 -6.07 -29.84
N PRO A 27 -7.74 -5.57 -28.86
CA PRO A 27 -7.84 -6.17 -27.53
C PRO A 27 -8.20 -7.67 -27.57
N LYS A 28 -8.90 -8.13 -28.59
CA LYS A 28 -9.25 -9.55 -28.81
C LYS A 28 -8.04 -10.46 -29.07
N MET A 29 -6.90 -9.88 -29.44
CA MET A 29 -5.66 -10.62 -29.68
C MET A 29 -4.82 -10.79 -28.41
N ILE A 30 -5.22 -10.18 -27.29
CA ILE A 30 -4.54 -10.32 -26.00
C ILE A 30 -5.00 -11.60 -25.34
N HIS A 31 -4.08 -12.54 -25.13
CA HIS A 31 -4.36 -13.84 -24.53
C HIS A 31 -4.38 -13.82 -23.00
N SER A 32 -3.58 -12.97 -22.39
CA SER A 32 -3.43 -12.91 -20.92
C SER A 32 -2.90 -11.56 -20.44
N ILE A 33 -3.13 -11.29 -19.15
CA ILE A 33 -2.60 -10.12 -18.47
C ILE A 33 -1.81 -10.62 -17.26
N GLY A 34 -0.54 -10.23 -17.18
CA GLY A 34 0.28 -10.43 -15.99
C GLY A 34 0.18 -9.21 -15.07
N VAL A 35 -0.08 -9.46 -13.79
CA VAL A 35 -0.18 -8.39 -12.79
C VAL A 35 0.93 -8.56 -11.76
N THR A 36 1.63 -7.48 -11.48
CA THR A 36 2.59 -7.38 -10.39
C THR A 36 2.32 -6.12 -9.57
N ASN A 37 2.87 -6.06 -8.37
CA ASN A 37 2.71 -4.92 -7.48
C ASN A 37 4.04 -4.19 -7.23
N GLN A 38 3.97 -3.01 -6.63
CA GLN A 38 5.09 -2.39 -5.93
C GLN A 38 5.03 -2.88 -4.47
N ARG A 39 5.80 -3.92 -4.15
CA ARG A 39 5.79 -4.56 -2.82
C ARG A 39 5.97 -3.54 -1.71
N GLU A 40 5.27 -3.75 -0.58
CA GLU A 40 5.30 -2.95 0.65
C GLU A 40 4.87 -1.48 0.48
N THR A 41 4.45 -1.06 -0.71
CA THR A 41 3.74 0.21 -0.87
C THR A 41 2.32 0.04 -0.36
N THR A 42 1.96 0.80 0.68
CA THR A 42 0.74 0.59 1.46
C THR A 42 -0.36 1.53 1.01
N VAL A 43 -1.51 0.98 0.66
CA VAL A 43 -2.74 1.72 0.33
C VAL A 43 -3.85 1.27 1.27
N LEU A 44 -4.57 2.22 1.85
CA LEU A 44 -5.80 1.98 2.61
C LEU A 44 -6.97 2.65 1.92
N TRP A 45 -8.13 1.98 1.90
CA TRP A 45 -9.34 2.52 1.26
C TRP A 45 -10.61 2.21 2.05
N ASN A 46 -11.62 3.04 1.85
CA ASN A 46 -12.95 2.80 2.40
C ASN A 46 -13.64 1.67 1.62
N LYS A 47 -14.01 0.59 2.30
CA LYS A 47 -14.65 -0.59 1.69
C LYS A 47 -15.96 -0.29 0.98
N LYS A 48 -16.74 0.69 1.47
CA LYS A 48 -18.04 1.02 0.91
C LYS A 48 -17.95 1.83 -0.37
N THR A 49 -16.93 2.70 -0.46
CA THR A 49 -16.80 3.64 -1.58
C THR A 49 -15.70 3.25 -2.57
N GLY A 50 -14.76 2.39 -2.16
CA GLY A 50 -13.55 2.09 -2.92
C GLY A 50 -12.53 3.23 -2.94
N VAL A 51 -12.82 4.36 -2.26
CA VAL A 51 -11.97 5.55 -2.30
C VAL A 51 -10.78 5.38 -1.32
N PRO A 52 -9.53 5.63 -1.78
CA PRO A 52 -8.37 5.68 -0.90
C PRO A 52 -8.56 6.74 0.19
N VAL A 53 -8.25 6.38 1.44
CA VAL A 53 -8.39 7.29 2.59
C VAL A 53 -7.10 8.03 2.93
N TYR A 54 -6.01 7.63 2.33
CA TYR A 54 -4.69 8.24 2.47
C TYR A 54 -3.85 7.97 1.22
N ASN A 55 -2.88 8.85 0.94
CA ASN A 55 -1.90 8.60 -0.13
C ASN A 55 -1.08 7.34 0.17
N ALA A 56 -0.74 6.58 -0.86
CA ALA A 56 0.09 5.39 -0.75
C ALA A 56 1.45 5.72 -0.13
N ILE A 57 1.77 5.08 1.00
CA ILE A 57 3.11 5.19 1.61
C ILE A 57 4.03 4.22 0.89
N VAL A 58 5.01 4.78 0.17
CA VAL A 58 5.93 4.02 -0.69
C VAL A 58 6.89 3.18 0.17
N TRP A 59 7.34 2.04 -0.34
CA TRP A 59 8.25 1.12 0.33
C TRP A 59 9.55 1.76 0.83
N GLN A 60 10.04 2.80 0.16
CA GLN A 60 11.23 3.56 0.56
C GLN A 60 10.99 4.55 1.71
N ASP A 61 9.74 4.76 2.10
CA ASP A 61 9.38 5.75 3.12
C ASP A 61 9.85 5.32 4.51
N ARG A 62 10.55 6.20 5.20
CA ARG A 62 11.18 5.93 6.50
C ARG A 62 10.44 6.54 7.69
N ARG A 63 9.20 7.05 7.50
CA ARG A 63 8.44 7.75 8.57
C ARG A 63 8.14 6.89 9.80
N THR A 64 8.19 5.58 9.68
CA THR A 64 7.88 4.64 10.76
C THR A 64 9.11 4.14 11.51
N VAL A 65 10.29 4.75 11.30
CA VAL A 65 11.54 4.39 12.00
C VAL A 65 11.33 4.39 13.52
N GLU A 66 10.70 5.43 14.06
CA GLU A 66 10.46 5.55 15.51
C GLU A 66 9.55 4.44 16.05
N ILE A 67 8.54 4.03 15.28
CA ILE A 67 7.70 2.89 15.65
C ILE A 67 8.53 1.60 15.70
N CYS A 68 9.40 1.39 14.71
CA CYS A 68 10.29 0.22 14.71
C CYS A 68 11.25 0.25 15.89
N ASN A 69 11.84 1.40 16.21
CA ASN A 69 12.76 1.56 17.35
C ASN A 69 12.05 1.31 18.69
N ASP A 70 10.84 1.84 18.87
CA ASP A 70 10.02 1.56 20.05
C ASP A 70 9.72 0.06 20.22
N LEU A 71 9.35 -0.64 19.14
CA LEU A 71 9.12 -2.08 19.19
C LEU A 71 10.41 -2.88 19.50
N LYS A 72 11.55 -2.45 18.96
CA LYS A 72 12.86 -3.06 19.26
C LYS A 72 13.26 -2.84 20.73
N SER A 73 13.06 -1.64 21.28
CA SER A 73 13.35 -1.35 22.69
C SER A 73 12.51 -2.20 23.66
N LYS A 74 11.35 -2.68 23.22
CA LYS A 74 10.48 -3.60 23.94
C LYS A 74 10.83 -5.08 23.73
N ASN A 75 11.97 -5.38 23.09
CA ASN A 75 12.45 -6.72 22.75
C ASN A 75 11.46 -7.56 21.91
N LEU A 76 10.65 -6.92 21.06
CA LEU A 76 9.65 -7.59 20.24
C LEU A 76 10.20 -8.08 18.89
N GLU A 77 11.43 -7.73 18.50
CA GLU A 77 12.00 -8.06 17.20
C GLU A 77 12.00 -9.57 16.92
N LYS A 78 12.45 -10.37 17.89
CA LYS A 78 12.42 -11.84 17.78
C LYS A 78 11.01 -12.38 17.60
N ASN A 79 10.02 -11.86 18.31
CA ASN A 79 8.63 -12.28 18.20
C ASN A 79 8.07 -12.02 16.80
N PHE A 80 8.37 -10.84 16.22
CA PHE A 80 7.99 -10.52 14.85
C PHE A 80 8.66 -11.46 13.85
N GLN A 81 9.95 -11.68 13.99
CA GLN A 81 10.71 -12.55 13.10
C GLN A 81 10.22 -14.00 13.16
N ASP A 82 9.97 -14.54 14.36
CA ASP A 82 9.48 -15.91 14.53
C ASP A 82 8.09 -16.11 13.90
N LYS A 83 7.22 -15.09 13.93
CA LYS A 83 5.85 -15.17 13.39
C LYS A 83 5.75 -14.87 11.90
N THR A 84 6.60 -14.01 11.37
CA THR A 84 6.46 -13.47 10.02
C THR A 84 7.61 -13.80 9.09
N GLY A 85 8.77 -14.19 9.64
CA GLY A 85 10.04 -14.30 8.90
C GLY A 85 10.67 -12.96 8.55
N LEU A 86 10.07 -11.83 8.97
CA LEU A 86 10.47 -10.47 8.58
C LEU A 86 11.15 -9.74 9.74
N LEU A 87 12.01 -8.78 9.38
CA LEU A 87 12.63 -7.87 10.32
C LEU A 87 11.67 -6.76 10.75
N LEU A 88 11.94 -6.10 11.88
CA LEU A 88 11.30 -4.84 12.25
C LEU A 88 11.98 -3.69 11.49
N ASP A 89 11.45 -3.35 10.32
CA ASP A 89 11.96 -2.26 9.46
C ASP A 89 10.79 -1.44 8.89
N PRO A 90 10.97 -0.12 8.70
CA PRO A 90 10.00 0.76 8.05
C PRO A 90 9.62 0.35 6.62
N TYR A 91 10.41 -0.51 5.99
CA TYR A 91 10.11 -1.08 4.68
C TYR A 91 8.75 -1.79 4.66
N PHE A 92 8.42 -2.54 5.72
CA PHE A 92 7.23 -3.40 5.77
C PHE A 92 5.94 -2.64 6.08
N SER A 93 4.81 -3.15 5.57
CA SER A 93 3.51 -2.47 5.58
C SER A 93 2.90 -2.31 6.98
N GLY A 94 3.17 -3.22 7.92
CA GLY A 94 2.53 -3.22 9.25
C GLY A 94 2.72 -1.91 10.03
N THR A 95 3.94 -1.38 10.07
CA THR A 95 4.22 -0.11 10.77
C THR A 95 3.65 1.10 10.04
N LYS A 96 3.51 1.05 8.70
CA LYS A 96 2.88 2.10 7.90
C LYS A 96 1.38 2.17 8.17
N ILE A 97 0.71 1.02 8.24
CA ILE A 97 -0.71 0.92 8.60
C ILE A 97 -0.91 1.51 10.01
N LYS A 98 -0.10 1.06 10.98
CA LYS A 98 -0.14 1.61 12.34
C LYS A 98 0.02 3.12 12.34
N TRP A 99 1.00 3.65 11.62
CA TRP A 99 1.25 5.09 11.53
C TRP A 99 0.04 5.86 10.97
N ILE A 100 -0.59 5.37 9.89
CA ILE A 100 -1.79 5.99 9.32
C ILE A 100 -2.92 6.01 10.35
N LEU A 101 -3.17 4.90 11.04
CA LEU A 101 -4.26 4.79 12.03
C LEU A 101 -4.02 5.68 13.25
N ASP A 102 -2.79 5.79 13.72
CA ASP A 102 -2.44 6.61 14.89
C ASP A 102 -2.47 8.11 14.57
N SER A 103 -2.11 8.48 13.33
CA SER A 103 -2.06 9.88 12.90
C SER A 103 -3.41 10.42 12.39
N ASN A 104 -4.42 9.56 12.17
CA ASN A 104 -5.69 9.95 11.55
C ASN A 104 -6.89 9.33 12.28
N PRO A 105 -7.48 10.04 13.26
CA PRO A 105 -8.61 9.52 14.05
C PRO A 105 -9.81 9.07 13.21
N GLU A 106 -10.13 9.76 12.13
CA GLU A 106 -11.24 9.38 11.24
C GLU A 106 -10.98 8.05 10.52
N ILE A 107 -9.74 7.83 10.06
CA ILE A 107 -9.36 6.55 9.44
C ILE A 107 -9.40 5.43 10.48
N LYS A 108 -8.93 5.70 11.69
CA LYS A 108 -9.02 4.76 12.82
C LYS A 108 -10.47 4.38 13.13
N LYS A 109 -11.40 5.34 13.07
CA LYS A 109 -12.84 5.09 13.23
C LYS A 109 -13.42 4.22 12.12
N LEU A 110 -12.98 4.42 10.86
CA LEU A 110 -13.36 3.54 9.76
C LEU A 110 -12.90 2.10 10.00
N ALA A 111 -11.68 1.92 10.50
CA ALA A 111 -11.14 0.60 10.86
C ALA A 111 -11.96 -0.05 11.98
N ALA A 112 -12.27 0.67 13.06
CA ALA A 112 -13.10 0.18 14.16
C ALA A 112 -14.50 -0.27 13.73
N ASN A 113 -15.06 0.37 12.70
CA ASN A 113 -16.36 0.04 12.12
C ASN A 113 -16.27 -1.01 10.99
N ASN A 114 -15.14 -1.66 10.81
CA ASN A 114 -14.87 -2.65 9.74
C ASN A 114 -15.12 -2.11 8.31
N ASN A 115 -14.98 -0.80 8.12
CA ASN A 115 -15.14 -0.11 6.83
C ASN A 115 -13.81 0.24 6.15
N LEU A 116 -12.67 -0.19 6.69
CA LEU A 116 -11.35 0.02 6.12
C LEU A 116 -10.79 -1.29 5.55
N ALA A 117 -10.10 -1.21 4.41
CA ALA A 117 -9.31 -2.28 3.83
C ALA A 117 -7.97 -1.74 3.37
#